data_d2e2478dbdd137585bcc344def1cec51
#
_entry.id   d2e2478dbdd137585bcc344def1cec51
#
_cell.length_a   1.000
_cell.length_b   1.000
_cell.length_c   1.000
_cell.angle_alpha   90.00
_cell.angle_beta   90.00
_cell.angle_gamma   90.00
#
_symmetry.space_group_name_H-M   'P 1'
#
loop_
_entity.id
_entity.type
_entity.pdbx_description
1 polymer ?
#
loop_
_entity_poly.entity_id
_entity_poly.type
_entity_poly.pdbx_seq_one_letter_code
_entity_poly.pdbx_strand_id
1 'polypeptide(L)'
;EIFIIAEDIKNKMANNYQVFDKNTKVLRPLKYSDIVILLDKSKNFELYKKIFEYEQIPLSILKDTSLSNADDLLVIKSLLKFLICLKENNYDNEFKYSFISLARSFLFKIPDQEIYKYYVTNTYKESSIYTSCLPLIKNMDLMSASEYLLYVLESLDYEKKLITIGSVSLYRTRCEYIYNLISNYSLEGNTIYDFITYLDEVEEGSFDLKFSINESSQNSCKIMTIHKSKGLEFPICYFASFFGRFNLSELKEKILFDNKYGLLLPYVNGYYKDTILKTLTKKATREEEISERIRLLY
;
A
#
# COMPACT_ATOMS: atom_id res chain seq x y z
N GLU A 1 -3.67 -26.55 -0.97
CA GLU A 1 -2.55 -26.07 -0.15
C GLU A 1 -3.04 -25.26 1.05
N ILE A 2 -3.81 -24.17 0.88
CA ILE A 2 -4.23 -23.27 1.97
C ILE A 2 -5.04 -24.02 3.04
N PHE A 3 -6.03 -24.84 2.63
CA PHE A 3 -6.81 -25.67 3.56
C PHE A 3 -5.95 -26.67 4.33
N ILE A 4 -4.94 -27.27 3.68
CA ILE A 4 -4.02 -28.22 4.34
C ILE A 4 -3.19 -27.48 5.41
N ILE A 5 -2.71 -26.29 5.12
CA ILE A 5 -1.99 -25.45 6.10
C ILE A 5 -2.91 -25.09 7.28
N ALA A 6 -4.14 -24.66 6.99
CA ALA A 6 -5.11 -24.31 8.02
C ALA A 6 -5.45 -25.51 8.92
N GLU A 7 -5.66 -26.69 8.33
CA GLU A 7 -5.92 -27.94 9.06
C GLU A 7 -4.72 -28.34 9.93
N ASP A 8 -3.50 -28.27 9.41
CA ASP A 8 -2.28 -28.59 10.17
C ASP A 8 -2.10 -27.63 11.36
N ILE A 9 -2.38 -26.32 11.17
CA ILE A 9 -2.36 -25.34 12.25
C ILE A 9 -3.37 -25.70 13.33
N LYS A 10 -4.63 -26.02 12.96
CA LYS A 10 -5.66 -26.45 13.92
C LYS A 10 -5.24 -27.72 14.70
N ASN A 11 -4.69 -28.70 14.00
CA ASN A 11 -4.22 -29.94 14.63
C ASN A 11 -3.08 -29.66 15.62
N LYS A 12 -2.12 -28.80 15.27
CA LYS A 12 -1.04 -28.40 16.18
C LYS A 12 -1.55 -27.67 17.41
N MET A 13 -2.53 -26.77 17.22
CA MET A 13 -3.15 -26.02 18.34
C MET A 13 -3.95 -26.97 19.25
N ALA A 14 -4.75 -27.88 18.68
CA ALA A 14 -5.55 -28.84 19.43
C ALA A 14 -4.68 -29.84 20.25
N ASN A 15 -3.53 -30.20 19.70
CA ASN A 15 -2.60 -31.15 20.35
C ASN A 15 -1.59 -30.45 21.29
N ASN A 16 -1.75 -29.17 21.62
CA ASN A 16 -0.84 -28.40 22.46
C ASN A 16 0.64 -28.56 22.03
N TYR A 17 0.89 -28.43 20.73
CA TYR A 17 2.24 -28.54 20.17
C TYR A 17 3.20 -27.61 20.90
N GLN A 18 4.39 -28.12 21.27
CA GLN A 18 5.37 -27.36 22.05
C GLN A 18 6.40 -26.71 21.13
N VAL A 19 6.69 -25.42 21.39
CA VAL A 19 7.73 -24.67 20.70
C VAL A 19 8.77 -24.17 21.69
N PHE A 20 10.02 -24.07 21.24
CA PHE A 20 11.10 -23.54 22.04
C PHE A 20 11.07 -22.02 22.02
N ASP A 21 10.95 -21.40 23.18
CA ASP A 21 11.03 -19.96 23.35
C ASP A 21 12.49 -19.53 23.56
N LYS A 22 13.05 -18.77 22.62
CA LYS A 22 14.43 -18.31 22.68
C LYS A 22 14.72 -17.35 23.83
N ASN A 23 13.72 -16.58 24.26
CA ASN A 23 13.88 -15.60 25.32
C ASN A 23 13.92 -16.23 26.70
N THR A 24 13.01 -17.18 26.94
CA THR A 24 12.89 -17.88 28.23
C THR A 24 13.70 -19.16 28.27
N LYS A 25 14.20 -19.66 27.12
CA LYS A 25 14.90 -20.94 26.94
C LYS A 25 14.12 -22.17 27.45
N VAL A 26 12.78 -22.10 27.41
CA VAL A 26 11.89 -23.17 27.88
C VAL A 26 10.90 -23.54 26.74
N LEU A 27 10.46 -24.81 26.75
CA LEU A 27 9.37 -25.23 25.88
C LEU A 27 8.04 -24.66 26.41
N ARG A 28 7.24 -24.10 25.52
CA ARG A 28 5.90 -23.59 25.82
C ARG A 28 4.87 -23.99 24.75
N PRO A 29 3.58 -23.99 25.08
CA PRO A 29 2.55 -24.23 24.08
C PRO A 29 2.62 -23.24 22.91
N LEU A 30 2.32 -23.75 21.71
CA LEU A 30 2.25 -22.97 20.47
C LEU A 30 1.16 -21.90 20.57
N LYS A 31 1.47 -20.70 20.08
CA LYS A 31 0.53 -19.58 19.88
C LYS A 31 0.39 -19.29 18.38
N TYR A 32 -0.71 -18.70 17.96
CA TYR A 32 -0.88 -18.26 16.57
C TYR A 32 0.21 -17.27 16.15
N SER A 33 0.68 -16.43 17.06
CA SER A 33 1.77 -15.46 16.80
C SER A 33 3.13 -16.09 16.47
N ASP A 34 3.30 -17.39 16.77
CA ASP A 34 4.53 -18.16 16.50
C ASP A 34 4.59 -18.67 15.06
N ILE A 35 3.48 -18.55 14.32
CA ILE A 35 3.28 -19.14 13.00
C ILE A 35 3.39 -18.06 11.93
N VAL A 36 4.21 -18.30 10.92
CA VAL A 36 4.30 -17.45 9.73
C VAL A 36 4.06 -18.25 8.46
N ILE A 37 3.35 -17.66 7.51
CA ILE A 37 3.16 -18.18 6.16
C ILE A 37 3.95 -17.27 5.21
N LEU A 38 4.91 -17.85 4.52
CA LEU A 38 5.81 -17.16 3.62
C LEU A 38 5.41 -17.47 2.17
N LEU A 39 5.20 -16.41 1.39
CA LEU A 39 4.89 -16.49 -0.03
C LEU A 39 5.94 -15.72 -0.85
N ASP A 40 6.18 -16.15 -2.07
CA ASP A 40 7.01 -15.41 -3.02
C ASP A 40 6.38 -14.05 -3.37
N LYS A 41 5.05 -14.02 -3.62
CA LYS A 41 4.30 -12.82 -4.05
C LYS A 41 3.04 -12.61 -3.22
N SER A 42 2.66 -11.35 -3.03
CA SER A 42 1.47 -10.96 -2.25
C SER A 42 0.12 -11.18 -2.95
N LYS A 43 0.12 -11.63 -4.21
CA LYS A 43 -1.11 -11.79 -5.04
C LYS A 43 -2.20 -12.63 -4.37
N ASN A 44 -1.81 -13.65 -3.61
CA ASN A 44 -2.75 -14.61 -3.01
C ASN A 44 -3.11 -14.28 -1.55
N PHE A 45 -2.63 -13.17 -0.97
CA PHE A 45 -2.88 -12.84 0.44
C PHE A 45 -4.36 -12.77 0.79
N GLU A 46 -5.17 -12.15 -0.06
CA GLU A 46 -6.62 -12.05 0.14
C GLU A 46 -7.33 -13.42 0.13
N LEU A 47 -6.83 -14.35 -0.68
CA LEU A 47 -7.37 -15.71 -0.70
C LEU A 47 -7.05 -16.44 0.60
N TYR A 48 -5.82 -16.29 1.13
CA TYR A 48 -5.44 -16.80 2.44
C TYR A 48 -6.32 -16.21 3.53
N LYS A 49 -6.54 -14.89 3.52
CA LYS A 49 -7.39 -14.21 4.49
C LYS A 49 -8.79 -14.81 4.54
N LYS A 50 -9.46 -14.93 3.38
CA LYS A 50 -10.81 -15.50 3.29
C LYS A 50 -10.91 -16.94 3.81
N ILE A 51 -9.93 -17.78 3.48
CA ILE A 51 -9.94 -19.18 3.91
C ILE A 51 -9.65 -19.30 5.41
N PHE A 52 -8.70 -18.50 5.94
CA PHE A 52 -8.38 -18.49 7.37
C PHE A 52 -9.54 -17.92 8.21
N GLU A 53 -10.26 -16.90 7.70
CA GLU A 53 -11.50 -16.42 8.31
C GLU A 53 -12.57 -17.50 8.34
N TYR A 54 -12.77 -18.23 7.23
CA TYR A 54 -13.70 -19.36 7.18
C TYR A 54 -13.34 -20.44 8.18
N GLU A 55 -12.06 -20.75 8.32
CA GLU A 55 -11.51 -21.71 9.27
C GLU A 55 -11.38 -21.16 10.71
N GLN A 56 -11.79 -19.92 10.97
CA GLN A 56 -11.71 -19.23 12.27
C GLN A 56 -10.29 -19.18 12.85
N ILE A 57 -9.28 -19.07 11.98
CA ILE A 57 -7.89 -18.89 12.37
C ILE A 57 -7.53 -17.40 12.23
N PRO A 58 -7.08 -16.74 13.31
CA PRO A 58 -6.69 -15.33 13.24
C PRO A 58 -5.46 -15.15 12.34
N LEU A 59 -5.56 -14.33 11.29
CA LEU A 59 -4.49 -14.06 10.33
C LEU A 59 -4.23 -12.57 10.21
N SER A 60 -2.97 -12.16 10.35
CA SER A 60 -2.48 -10.81 10.11
C SER A 60 -1.70 -10.76 8.80
N ILE A 61 -2.08 -9.87 7.90
CA ILE A 61 -1.37 -9.64 6.64
C ILE A 61 -0.31 -8.56 6.86
N LEU A 62 0.96 -8.92 6.67
CA LEU A 62 2.08 -7.98 6.64
C LEU A 62 2.39 -7.65 5.18
N LYS A 63 1.68 -6.68 4.63
CA LYS A 63 1.86 -6.20 3.26
C LYS A 63 2.20 -4.72 3.27
N ASP A 64 3.21 -4.34 2.49
CA ASP A 64 3.41 -2.94 2.18
C ASP A 64 2.38 -2.54 1.13
N THR A 65 1.56 -1.58 1.47
CA THR A 65 0.63 -0.95 0.54
C THR A 65 1.19 0.40 0.12
N SER A 66 1.19 0.67 -1.16
CA SER A 66 1.46 2.02 -1.64
C SER A 66 0.32 2.94 -1.21
N LEU A 67 0.67 4.10 -0.68
CA LEU A 67 -0.30 5.14 -0.32
C LEU A 67 -0.68 6.03 -1.51
N SER A 68 0.08 5.98 -2.61
CA SER A 68 -0.10 6.87 -3.77
C SER A 68 -1.53 6.86 -4.33
N ASN A 69 -2.21 5.71 -4.26
CA ASN A 69 -3.59 5.55 -4.76
C ASN A 69 -4.61 5.31 -3.62
N ALA A 70 -4.30 5.68 -2.39
CA ALA A 70 -5.22 5.52 -1.28
C ALA A 70 -6.30 6.61 -1.31
N ASP A 71 -7.58 6.22 -1.36
CA ASP A 71 -8.71 7.15 -1.49
C ASP A 71 -8.73 8.22 -0.39
N ASP A 72 -8.37 7.85 0.82
CA ASP A 72 -8.27 8.75 1.98
C ASP A 72 -7.17 9.82 1.78
N LEU A 73 -5.99 9.44 1.26
CA LEU A 73 -4.91 10.38 0.97
C LEU A 73 -5.28 11.31 -0.19
N LEU A 74 -5.90 10.78 -1.25
CA LEU A 74 -6.36 11.58 -2.38
C LEU A 74 -7.39 12.64 -1.96
N VAL A 75 -8.27 12.31 -1.00
CA VAL A 75 -9.22 13.28 -0.43
C VAL A 75 -8.51 14.36 0.38
N ILE A 76 -7.53 14.00 1.21
CA ILE A 76 -6.71 14.99 1.96
C ILE A 76 -5.98 15.92 0.99
N LYS A 77 -5.33 15.36 -0.04
CA LYS A 77 -4.63 16.14 -1.06
C LYS A 77 -5.57 17.10 -1.78
N SER A 78 -6.74 16.61 -2.25
CA SER A 78 -7.75 17.45 -2.91
C SER A 78 -8.27 18.56 -1.99
N LEU A 79 -8.42 18.26 -0.68
CA LEU A 79 -8.85 19.24 0.32
C LEU A 79 -7.83 20.35 0.50
N LEU A 80 -6.56 20.02 0.64
CA LEU A 80 -5.49 21.01 0.78
C LEU A 80 -5.34 21.87 -0.47
N LYS A 81 -5.38 21.26 -1.66
CA LYS A 81 -5.37 22.00 -2.94
C LYS A 81 -6.55 22.94 -3.06
N PHE A 82 -7.74 22.49 -2.71
CA PHE A 82 -8.94 23.34 -2.73
C PHE A 82 -8.81 24.54 -1.79
N LEU A 83 -8.30 24.34 -0.57
CA LEU A 83 -8.07 25.41 0.40
C LEU A 83 -7.04 26.43 -0.09
N ILE A 84 -5.98 26.01 -0.76
CA ILE A 84 -4.99 26.89 -1.38
C ILE A 84 -5.65 27.71 -2.50
N CYS A 85 -6.37 27.05 -3.42
CA CYS A 85 -7.08 27.76 -4.48
C CYS A 85 -8.06 28.81 -3.94
N LEU A 86 -8.77 28.50 -2.84
CA LEU A 86 -9.65 29.46 -2.17
C LEU A 86 -8.88 30.65 -1.60
N LYS A 87 -7.72 30.43 -0.99
CA LYS A 87 -6.89 31.46 -0.39
C LYS A 87 -6.34 32.39 -1.46
N GLU A 88 -5.90 31.86 -2.57
CA GLU A 88 -5.34 32.59 -3.70
C GLU A 88 -6.41 33.25 -4.60
N ASN A 89 -7.69 32.97 -4.33
CA ASN A 89 -8.81 33.34 -5.22
C ASN A 89 -8.62 32.83 -6.66
N ASN A 90 -7.98 31.69 -6.81
CA ASN A 90 -7.73 31.04 -8.09
C ASN A 90 -8.83 30.01 -8.38
N TYR A 91 -9.64 30.24 -9.42
CA TYR A 91 -10.77 29.37 -9.80
C TYR A 91 -10.50 28.66 -11.14
N ASP A 92 -9.30 28.21 -11.35
CA ASP A 92 -8.84 27.50 -12.55
C ASP A 92 -9.29 26.04 -12.61
N ASN A 93 -8.61 25.24 -13.44
CA ASN A 93 -8.92 23.83 -13.60
C ASN A 93 -8.56 23.01 -12.35
N GLU A 94 -7.54 23.41 -11.59
CA GLU A 94 -7.14 22.73 -10.35
C GLU A 94 -8.20 22.92 -9.26
N PHE A 95 -8.74 24.12 -9.13
CA PHE A 95 -9.89 24.39 -8.26
C PHE A 95 -11.08 23.49 -8.61
N LYS A 96 -11.44 23.44 -9.91
CA LYS A 96 -12.58 22.65 -10.37
C LYS A 96 -12.38 21.16 -10.13
N TYR A 97 -11.20 20.66 -10.40
CA TYR A 97 -10.84 19.26 -10.14
C TYR A 97 -10.93 18.92 -8.64
N SER A 98 -10.32 19.75 -7.81
CA SER A 98 -10.33 19.58 -6.35
C SER A 98 -11.76 19.67 -5.79
N PHE A 99 -12.58 20.61 -6.30
CA PHE A 99 -13.99 20.72 -5.93
C PHE A 99 -14.77 19.46 -6.26
N ILE A 100 -14.67 18.93 -7.49
CA ILE A 100 -15.38 17.73 -7.92
C ILE A 100 -14.92 16.51 -7.12
N SER A 101 -13.61 16.39 -6.88
CA SER A 101 -13.04 15.31 -6.08
C SER A 101 -13.61 15.30 -4.66
N LEU A 102 -13.64 16.47 -4.00
CA LEU A 102 -14.20 16.62 -2.66
C LEU A 102 -15.70 16.38 -2.62
N ALA A 103 -16.45 16.89 -3.60
CA ALA A 103 -17.90 16.76 -3.69
C ALA A 103 -18.33 15.30 -3.74
N ARG A 104 -17.64 14.48 -4.52
CA ARG A 104 -17.88 13.03 -4.65
C ARG A 104 -17.36 12.22 -3.48
N SER A 105 -16.40 12.76 -2.73
CA SER A 105 -15.75 12.03 -1.64
C SER A 105 -16.70 11.68 -0.50
N PHE A 106 -16.26 10.76 0.37
CA PHE A 106 -16.96 10.43 1.60
C PHE A 106 -17.15 11.64 2.53
N LEU A 107 -16.36 12.69 2.34
CA LEU A 107 -16.36 13.89 3.19
C LEU A 107 -17.63 14.72 2.99
N PHE A 108 -18.12 14.87 1.75
CA PHE A 108 -19.27 15.70 1.40
C PHE A 108 -20.43 14.93 0.78
N LYS A 109 -20.18 13.88 -0.01
CA LYS A 109 -21.20 13.00 -0.62
C LYS A 109 -22.29 13.74 -1.40
N ILE A 110 -21.89 14.76 -2.18
CA ILE A 110 -22.83 15.55 -3.00
C ILE A 110 -23.22 14.74 -4.23
N PRO A 111 -24.52 14.66 -4.58
CA PRO A 111 -24.98 13.96 -5.78
C PRO A 111 -24.42 14.57 -7.08
N ASP A 112 -24.13 13.73 -8.08
CA ASP A 112 -23.56 14.16 -9.37
C ASP A 112 -24.39 15.23 -10.10
N GLN A 113 -25.71 15.19 -9.97
CA GLN A 113 -26.61 16.20 -10.55
C GLN A 113 -26.37 17.59 -9.96
N GLU A 114 -26.14 17.67 -8.65
CA GLU A 114 -25.86 18.91 -7.95
C GLU A 114 -24.47 19.42 -8.26
N ILE A 115 -23.47 18.53 -8.33
CA ILE A 115 -22.11 18.85 -8.76
C ILE A 115 -22.12 19.44 -10.18
N TYR A 116 -22.84 18.81 -11.10
CA TYR A 116 -22.99 19.27 -12.47
C TYR A 116 -23.63 20.68 -12.53
N LYS A 117 -24.66 20.93 -11.71
CA LYS A 117 -25.27 22.26 -11.59
C LYS A 117 -24.22 23.30 -11.19
N TYR A 118 -23.48 23.10 -10.11
CA TYR A 118 -22.43 24.02 -9.66
C TYR A 118 -21.37 24.25 -10.75
N TYR A 119 -20.99 23.19 -11.46
CA TYR A 119 -19.99 23.29 -12.53
C TYR A 119 -20.49 24.12 -13.72
N VAL A 120 -21.70 23.91 -14.21
CA VAL A 120 -22.24 24.61 -15.40
C VAL A 120 -22.60 26.06 -15.08
N THR A 121 -23.16 26.32 -13.90
CA THR A 121 -23.59 27.66 -13.49
C THR A 121 -22.46 28.49 -12.84
N ASN A 122 -21.27 27.90 -12.58
CA ASN A 122 -20.17 28.51 -11.82
C ASN A 122 -20.59 29.00 -10.43
N THR A 123 -21.61 28.38 -9.80
CA THR A 123 -22.11 28.78 -8.47
C THR A 123 -21.47 27.98 -7.34
N TYR A 124 -20.18 27.70 -7.42
CA TYR A 124 -19.41 26.95 -6.40
C TYR A 124 -19.52 27.53 -4.99
N LYS A 125 -19.69 28.87 -4.89
CA LYS A 125 -19.80 29.59 -3.61
C LYS A 125 -21.06 29.25 -2.81
N GLU A 126 -22.07 28.72 -3.46
CA GLU A 126 -23.34 28.28 -2.84
C GLU A 126 -23.24 26.86 -2.26
N SER A 127 -22.15 26.13 -2.56
CA SER A 127 -21.97 24.77 -2.11
C SER A 127 -21.63 24.68 -0.61
N SER A 128 -22.02 23.56 0.00
CA SER A 128 -21.64 23.23 1.38
C SER A 128 -20.11 23.10 1.56
N ILE A 129 -19.39 22.69 0.51
CA ILE A 129 -17.92 22.62 0.51
C ILE A 129 -17.33 24.01 0.69
N TYR A 130 -17.73 24.96 -0.12
CA TYR A 130 -17.22 26.32 -0.07
C TYR A 130 -17.48 26.96 1.31
N THR A 131 -18.72 26.88 1.80
CA THR A 131 -19.10 27.46 3.10
C THR A 131 -18.37 26.84 4.26
N SER A 132 -18.09 25.52 4.23
CA SER A 132 -17.34 24.82 5.27
C SER A 132 -15.83 25.10 5.20
N CYS A 133 -15.26 25.25 4.02
CA CYS A 133 -13.83 25.43 3.82
C CYS A 133 -13.38 26.90 3.93
N LEU A 134 -14.23 27.85 3.60
CA LEU A 134 -13.88 29.28 3.60
C LEU A 134 -13.34 29.79 4.96
N PRO A 135 -13.90 29.42 6.14
CA PRO A 135 -13.37 29.87 7.41
C PRO A 135 -11.97 29.32 7.72
N LEU A 136 -11.62 28.15 7.16
CA LEU A 136 -10.39 27.45 7.48
C LEU A 136 -9.14 28.13 6.90
N ILE A 137 -9.28 28.89 5.81
CA ILE A 137 -8.18 29.61 5.16
C ILE A 137 -7.49 30.64 6.09
N LYS A 138 -8.21 31.19 7.05
CA LYS A 138 -7.68 32.24 7.94
C LYS A 138 -6.46 31.77 8.74
N ASN A 139 -6.43 30.50 9.10
CA ASN A 139 -5.39 29.93 9.94
C ASN A 139 -4.21 29.31 9.17
N MET A 140 -4.28 29.30 7.84
CA MET A 140 -3.28 28.61 7.00
C MET A 140 -1.86 29.15 7.19
N ASP A 141 -1.69 30.46 7.36
CA ASP A 141 -0.37 31.10 7.57
C ASP A 141 0.01 31.27 9.04
N LEU A 142 -0.91 30.98 9.95
CA LEU A 142 -0.71 31.16 11.38
C LEU A 142 -0.25 29.89 12.10
N MET A 143 -0.39 28.75 11.45
CA MET A 143 -0.10 27.43 11.97
C MET A 143 1.01 26.76 11.17
N SER A 144 1.75 25.85 11.79
CA SER A 144 2.64 24.94 11.07
C SER A 144 1.84 24.01 10.14
N ALA A 145 2.48 23.42 9.14
CA ALA A 145 1.77 22.54 8.20
C ALA A 145 1.05 21.38 8.87
N SER A 146 1.65 20.79 9.92
CA SER A 146 1.05 19.67 10.68
C SER A 146 -0.13 20.15 11.54
N GLU A 147 0.00 21.27 12.23
CA GLU A 147 -1.09 21.84 13.02
C GLU A 147 -2.27 22.24 12.14
N TYR A 148 -1.98 22.83 10.98
CA TYR A 148 -3.00 23.24 10.03
C TYR A 148 -3.76 22.02 9.44
N LEU A 149 -3.04 20.95 9.06
CA LEU A 149 -3.69 19.72 8.62
C LEU A 149 -4.64 19.17 9.69
N LEU A 150 -4.18 19.07 10.94
CA LEU A 150 -4.98 18.58 12.05
C LEU A 150 -6.23 19.43 12.25
N TYR A 151 -6.06 20.74 12.29
CA TYR A 151 -7.17 21.72 12.43
C TYR A 151 -8.21 21.55 11.33
N VAL A 152 -7.79 21.38 10.08
CA VAL A 152 -8.68 21.18 8.93
C VAL A 152 -9.45 19.85 9.04
N LEU A 153 -8.77 18.76 9.37
CA LEU A 153 -9.37 17.43 9.49
C LEU A 153 -10.39 17.38 10.66
N GLU A 154 -10.06 17.98 11.80
CA GLU A 154 -10.96 18.08 12.95
C GLU A 154 -12.19 18.95 12.63
N SER A 155 -11.99 20.12 12.01
CA SER A 155 -13.07 21.06 11.65
C SER A 155 -14.12 20.46 10.71
N LEU A 156 -13.71 19.48 9.89
CA LEU A 156 -14.57 18.80 8.92
C LEU A 156 -15.09 17.43 9.41
N ASP A 157 -14.84 17.08 10.68
CA ASP A 157 -15.19 15.77 11.26
C ASP A 157 -14.66 14.59 10.39
N TYR A 158 -13.45 14.73 9.86
CA TYR A 158 -12.87 13.78 8.91
C TYR A 158 -12.85 12.36 9.43
N GLU A 159 -12.33 12.12 10.64
CA GLU A 159 -12.27 10.78 11.26
C GLU A 159 -13.65 10.16 11.45
N LYS A 160 -14.65 10.94 11.89
CA LYS A 160 -16.02 10.43 12.06
C LYS A 160 -16.62 10.00 10.73
N LYS A 161 -16.31 10.72 9.66
CA LYS A 161 -16.80 10.40 8.30
C LYS A 161 -16.07 9.20 7.69
N LEU A 162 -14.79 8.97 8.04
CA LEU A 162 -14.05 7.76 7.66
C LEU A 162 -14.72 6.47 8.12
N ILE A 163 -15.36 6.45 9.29
CA ILE A 163 -16.08 5.29 9.82
C ILE A 163 -17.13 4.77 8.83
N THR A 164 -17.65 5.63 7.98
CA THR A 164 -18.71 5.26 7.01
C THR A 164 -18.21 4.47 5.79
N ILE A 165 -16.88 4.37 5.59
CA ILE A 165 -16.30 3.77 4.36
C ILE A 165 -15.72 2.37 4.57
N GLY A 166 -15.54 1.90 5.80
CA GLY A 166 -15.07 0.53 6.03
C GLY A 166 -14.12 0.36 7.20
N SER A 167 -12.98 -0.29 6.99
CA SER A 167 -12.03 -0.69 8.04
C SER A 167 -11.44 0.50 8.80
N VAL A 168 -12.03 0.84 9.94
CA VAL A 168 -11.66 1.99 10.79
C VAL A 168 -10.20 1.92 11.23
N SER A 169 -9.73 0.73 11.61
CA SER A 169 -8.34 0.52 12.05
C SER A 169 -7.33 0.88 10.97
N LEU A 170 -7.60 0.47 9.73
CA LEU A 170 -6.74 0.75 8.58
C LEU A 170 -6.65 2.26 8.30
N TYR A 171 -7.80 2.92 8.21
CA TYR A 171 -7.85 4.36 7.93
C TYR A 171 -7.22 5.19 9.04
N ARG A 172 -7.43 4.81 10.31
CA ARG A 172 -6.80 5.48 11.44
C ARG A 172 -5.28 5.38 11.39
N THR A 173 -4.74 4.18 11.14
CA THR A 173 -3.30 3.99 11.03
C THR A 173 -2.70 4.75 9.85
N ARG A 174 -3.45 4.91 8.74
CA ARG A 174 -3.04 5.75 7.62
C ARG A 174 -3.04 7.24 7.98
N CYS A 175 -4.06 7.72 8.66
CA CYS A 175 -4.12 9.11 9.14
C CYS A 175 -2.95 9.41 10.10
N GLU A 176 -2.65 8.51 11.05
CA GLU A 176 -1.51 8.63 11.95
C GLU A 176 -0.17 8.68 11.17
N TYR A 177 -0.04 7.85 10.13
CA TYR A 177 1.14 7.87 9.27
C TYR A 177 1.28 9.19 8.50
N ILE A 178 0.20 9.69 7.89
CA ILE A 178 0.20 10.97 7.17
C ILE A 178 0.52 12.12 8.12
N TYR A 179 -0.03 12.09 9.33
CA TYR A 179 0.26 13.10 10.35
C TYR A 179 1.75 13.08 10.76
N ASN A 180 2.33 11.92 10.98
CA ASN A 180 3.75 11.80 11.30
C ASN A 180 4.62 12.27 10.13
N LEU A 181 4.23 11.97 8.90
CA LEU A 181 4.94 12.40 7.69
C LEU A 181 4.96 13.94 7.59
N ILE A 182 3.81 14.60 7.72
CA ILE A 182 3.73 16.06 7.66
C ILE A 182 4.39 16.72 8.88
N SER A 183 4.35 16.09 10.05
CA SER A 183 5.03 16.59 11.24
C SER A 183 6.54 16.64 11.05
N ASN A 184 7.13 15.56 10.51
CA ASN A 184 8.54 15.53 10.17
C ASN A 184 8.89 16.59 9.12
N TYR A 185 8.04 16.73 8.10
CA TYR A 185 8.19 17.73 7.05
C TYR A 185 8.14 19.17 7.58
N SER A 186 7.24 19.42 8.54
CA SER A 186 7.12 20.75 9.22
C SER A 186 8.32 21.06 10.08
N LEU A 187 8.97 20.07 10.73
CA LEU A 187 10.18 20.27 11.53
C LEU A 187 11.38 20.74 10.68
N GLU A 188 11.39 20.43 9.40
CA GLU A 188 12.38 20.90 8.43
C GLU A 188 12.11 22.34 7.93
N GLY A 189 11.04 22.99 8.41
CA GLY A 189 10.64 24.33 8.03
C GLY A 189 9.79 24.43 6.76
N ASN A 190 9.32 23.29 6.25
CA ASN A 190 8.49 23.23 5.04
C ASN A 190 7.04 23.68 5.33
N THR A 191 6.44 24.28 4.34
CA THR A 191 5.06 24.80 4.39
C THR A 191 4.05 23.75 3.92
N ILE A 192 2.75 24.07 4.04
CA ILE A 192 1.68 23.25 3.49
C ILE A 192 1.74 23.17 1.95
N TYR A 193 2.28 24.17 1.29
CA TYR A 193 2.49 24.19 -0.17
C TYR A 193 3.56 23.18 -0.59
N ASP A 194 4.67 23.13 0.15
CA ASP A 194 5.74 22.18 -0.10
C ASP A 194 5.25 20.73 0.11
N PHE A 195 4.40 20.53 1.13
CA PHE A 195 3.81 19.24 1.40
C PHE A 195 2.88 18.77 0.26
N ILE A 196 2.10 19.65 -0.35
CA ILE A 196 1.27 19.31 -1.50
C ILE A 196 2.12 18.93 -2.71
N THR A 197 3.20 19.68 -2.97
CA THR A 197 4.16 19.36 -4.04
C THR A 197 4.75 17.97 -3.84
N TYR A 198 5.12 17.64 -2.60
CA TYR A 198 5.59 16.30 -2.25
C TYR A 198 4.51 15.22 -2.51
N LEU A 199 3.23 15.47 -2.16
CA LEU A 199 2.14 14.54 -2.45
C LEU A 199 1.87 14.39 -3.96
N ASP A 200 2.12 15.41 -4.76
CA ASP A 200 2.05 15.33 -6.23
C ASP A 200 3.14 14.41 -6.78
N GLU A 201 4.37 14.55 -6.31
CA GLU A 201 5.50 13.70 -6.70
C GLU A 201 5.29 12.22 -6.30
N VAL A 202 4.63 11.99 -5.17
CA VAL A 202 4.23 10.62 -4.74
C VAL A 202 3.19 10.03 -5.68
N GLU A 203 2.19 10.79 -6.11
CA GLU A 203 1.16 10.33 -7.05
C GLU A 203 1.74 10.04 -8.42
N GLU A 204 2.67 10.87 -8.91
CA GLU A 204 3.37 10.67 -10.18
C GLU A 204 4.34 9.48 -10.17
N GLY A 205 4.53 8.86 -9.01
CA GLY A 205 5.37 7.67 -8.84
C GLY A 205 6.88 7.98 -8.74
N SER A 206 7.25 9.25 -8.53
CA SER A 206 8.63 9.65 -8.25
C SER A 206 9.12 9.09 -6.92
N PHE A 207 8.22 8.93 -5.96
CA PHE A 207 8.45 8.29 -4.67
C PHE A 207 7.33 7.29 -4.36
N ASP A 208 7.71 6.10 -3.89
CA ASP A 208 6.75 5.09 -3.44
C ASP A 208 6.64 5.12 -1.91
N LEU A 209 5.61 5.77 -1.40
CA LEU A 209 5.29 5.75 0.03
C LEU A 209 4.74 4.38 0.41
N LYS A 210 5.62 3.53 0.91
CA LYS A 210 5.26 2.20 1.42
C LYS A 210 4.85 2.30 2.88
N PHE A 211 3.66 1.85 3.15
CA PHE A 211 3.08 1.79 4.46
C PHE A 211 2.85 0.33 4.85
N SER A 212 3.43 -0.08 5.96
CA SER A 212 3.23 -1.41 6.51
C SER A 212 2.02 -1.44 7.42
N ILE A 213 0.96 -2.10 6.97
CA ILE A 213 -0.21 -2.34 7.82
C ILE A 213 0.12 -3.50 8.75
N ASN A 214 0.26 -3.22 10.02
CA ASN A 214 0.26 -4.23 11.06
C ASN A 214 -1.18 -4.38 11.58
N GLU A 215 -2.04 -5.09 10.86
CA GLU A 215 -3.31 -5.56 11.43
C GLU A 215 -2.99 -6.66 12.46
N SER A 216 -2.34 -6.27 13.56
CA SER A 216 -1.95 -7.24 14.58
C SER A 216 -3.03 -7.35 15.65
N SER A 217 -3.86 -8.38 15.57
CA SER A 217 -4.30 -9.01 16.81
C SER A 217 -3.04 -9.58 17.49
N GLN A 218 -2.82 -9.33 18.76
CA GLN A 218 -1.60 -9.74 19.49
C GLN A 218 -1.28 -11.24 19.36
N ASN A 219 -2.25 -12.08 19.00
CA ASN A 219 -2.08 -13.52 18.81
C ASN A 219 -2.73 -13.97 17.50
N SER A 220 -2.07 -13.73 16.38
CA SER A 220 -2.50 -14.14 15.04
C SER A 220 -1.35 -14.71 14.22
N CYS A 221 -1.65 -15.66 13.34
CA CYS A 221 -0.71 -16.12 12.31
C CYS A 221 -0.34 -14.95 11.41
N LYS A 222 0.91 -14.90 10.98
CA LYS A 222 1.39 -13.84 10.10
C LYS A 222 1.52 -14.36 8.68
N ILE A 223 1.10 -13.57 7.69
CA ILE A 223 1.38 -13.85 6.29
C ILE A 223 2.19 -12.69 5.70
N MET A 224 3.29 -13.03 5.04
CA MET A 224 4.19 -12.03 4.45
C MET A 224 4.96 -12.62 3.26
N THR A 225 5.62 -11.75 2.50
CA THR A 225 6.55 -12.22 1.46
C THR A 225 7.87 -12.65 2.09
N ILE A 226 8.60 -13.56 1.40
CA ILE A 226 9.92 -14.04 1.85
C ILE A 226 10.88 -12.88 2.04
N HIS A 227 10.88 -11.88 1.14
CA HIS A 227 11.74 -10.70 1.27
C HIS A 227 11.47 -9.92 2.57
N LYS A 228 10.22 -9.86 2.99
CA LYS A 228 9.82 -9.15 4.21
C LYS A 228 10.15 -9.93 5.48
N SER A 229 10.35 -11.24 5.39
CA SER A 229 10.74 -12.08 6.52
C SER A 229 12.24 -12.04 6.82
N LYS A 230 13.05 -11.42 5.95
CA LYS A 230 14.50 -11.34 6.14
C LYS A 230 14.87 -10.69 7.46
N GLY A 231 15.62 -11.42 8.29
CA GLY A 231 16.01 -10.98 9.63
C GLY A 231 14.99 -11.23 10.73
N LEU A 232 13.83 -11.83 10.40
CA LEU A 232 12.83 -12.26 11.37
C LEU A 232 12.97 -13.77 11.62
N GLU A 233 12.62 -14.21 12.83
CA GLU A 233 12.64 -15.61 13.22
C GLU A 233 11.28 -16.02 13.76
N PHE A 234 10.82 -17.19 13.33
CA PHE A 234 9.54 -17.74 13.76
C PHE A 234 9.69 -19.23 14.11
N PRO A 235 9.05 -19.70 15.18
CA PRO A 235 9.09 -21.10 15.57
C PRO A 235 8.52 -22.05 14.50
N ILE A 236 7.49 -21.61 13.77
CA ILE A 236 6.87 -22.38 12.69
C ILE A 236 6.76 -21.52 11.44
N CYS A 237 7.33 -22.00 10.33
CA CYS A 237 7.28 -21.36 9.02
C CYS A 237 6.63 -22.30 8.01
N TYR A 238 5.57 -21.85 7.35
CA TYR A 238 5.00 -22.50 6.19
C TYR A 238 5.47 -21.79 4.92
N PHE A 239 6.24 -22.46 4.09
CA PHE A 239 6.62 -21.98 2.77
C PHE A 239 5.55 -22.42 1.77
N ALA A 240 4.79 -21.47 1.25
CA ALA A 240 3.66 -21.71 0.40
C ALA A 240 3.85 -21.16 -1.03
N SER A 241 3.15 -21.75 -1.99
CA SER A 241 3.17 -21.36 -3.41
C SER A 241 4.53 -21.53 -4.12
N PHE A 242 5.40 -22.39 -3.62
CA PHE A 242 6.70 -22.70 -4.22
C PHE A 242 6.62 -23.52 -5.51
N PHE A 243 5.50 -24.15 -5.79
CA PHE A 243 5.25 -24.92 -7.02
C PHE A 243 4.91 -24.04 -8.24
N GLY A 244 4.82 -22.70 -8.05
CA GLY A 244 4.60 -21.77 -9.14
C GLY A 244 5.68 -21.86 -10.21
N ARG A 245 5.29 -21.76 -11.49
CA ARG A 245 6.23 -21.71 -12.61
C ARG A 245 7.10 -20.46 -12.50
N PHE A 246 8.37 -20.58 -12.92
CA PHE A 246 9.25 -19.42 -13.04
C PHE A 246 8.67 -18.43 -14.04
N ASN A 247 8.78 -17.14 -13.73
CA ASN A 247 8.43 -16.10 -14.69
C ASN A 247 9.60 -15.89 -15.65
N LEU A 248 9.55 -16.60 -16.77
CA LEU A 248 10.55 -16.51 -17.83
C LEU A 248 10.07 -15.62 -18.98
N SER A 249 9.17 -14.66 -18.72
CA SER A 249 8.64 -13.76 -19.76
C SER A 249 9.73 -12.92 -20.42
N GLU A 250 10.66 -12.41 -19.64
CA GLU A 250 11.80 -11.64 -20.13
C GLU A 250 12.66 -12.43 -21.11
N LEU A 251 12.84 -13.74 -20.86
CA LEU A 251 13.62 -14.61 -21.78
C LEU A 251 12.92 -14.86 -23.12
N LYS A 252 11.63 -14.51 -23.24
CA LYS A 252 10.86 -14.61 -24.49
C LYS A 252 10.95 -13.35 -25.34
N GLU A 253 11.50 -12.28 -24.80
CA GLU A 253 11.67 -11.02 -25.51
C GLU A 253 12.56 -11.18 -26.75
N LYS A 254 12.22 -10.42 -27.80
CA LYS A 254 13.02 -10.43 -29.06
C LYS A 254 14.42 -9.88 -28.84
N ILE A 255 14.58 -8.92 -27.96
CA ILE A 255 15.84 -8.30 -27.57
C ILE A 255 16.07 -8.60 -26.11
N LEU A 256 17.25 -9.11 -25.76
CA LEU A 256 17.64 -9.31 -24.35
C LEU A 256 18.83 -8.40 -24.05
N PHE A 257 18.89 -7.93 -22.81
CA PHE A 257 20.06 -7.24 -22.29
C PHE A 257 20.78 -8.18 -21.30
N ASP A 258 22.09 -8.32 -21.49
CA ASP A 258 22.95 -9.09 -20.60
C ASP A 258 24.09 -8.21 -20.11
N ASN A 259 24.39 -8.28 -18.81
CA ASN A 259 25.42 -7.41 -18.19
C ASN A 259 26.83 -7.65 -18.76
N LYS A 260 27.10 -8.85 -19.24
CA LYS A 260 28.43 -9.24 -19.81
C LYS A 260 28.51 -9.00 -21.30
N TYR A 261 27.43 -9.27 -22.01
CA TYR A 261 27.43 -9.27 -23.47
C TYR A 261 26.67 -8.11 -24.11
N GLY A 262 26.01 -7.25 -23.27
CA GLY A 262 25.21 -6.12 -23.74
C GLY A 262 23.91 -6.55 -24.41
N LEU A 263 23.53 -5.88 -25.48
CA LEU A 263 22.30 -6.14 -26.24
C LEU A 263 22.44 -7.39 -27.12
N LEU A 264 21.58 -8.37 -26.85
CA LEU A 264 21.48 -9.63 -27.59
C LEU A 264 20.30 -9.57 -28.55
N LEU A 265 20.61 -9.42 -29.83
CA LEU A 265 19.64 -9.32 -30.91
C LEU A 265 19.36 -10.70 -31.52
N PRO A 266 18.15 -10.93 -32.07
CA PRO A 266 17.86 -12.12 -32.83
C PRO A 266 18.51 -12.02 -34.23
N TYR A 267 18.79 -13.16 -34.84
CA TYR A 267 19.08 -13.22 -36.26
C TYR A 267 17.77 -13.11 -37.05
N VAL A 268 17.75 -12.22 -38.05
CA VAL A 268 16.57 -11.94 -38.86
C VAL A 268 16.83 -12.33 -40.34
N ASN A 269 16.09 -13.33 -40.80
CA ASN A 269 16.10 -13.74 -42.21
C ASN A 269 14.70 -14.27 -42.58
N GLY A 270 13.76 -13.34 -42.85
CA GLY A 270 12.35 -13.67 -43.07
C GLY A 270 11.59 -14.11 -41.77
N TYR A 271 12.28 -14.60 -40.78
CA TYR A 271 11.79 -14.97 -39.45
C TYR A 271 12.86 -14.68 -38.39
N TYR A 272 12.42 -14.61 -37.12
CA TYR A 272 13.33 -14.36 -36.02
C TYR A 272 13.87 -15.68 -35.47
N LYS A 273 15.19 -15.79 -35.35
CA LYS A 273 15.87 -16.90 -34.66
C LYS A 273 16.80 -16.35 -33.59
N ASP A 274 16.85 -17.05 -32.45
CA ASP A 274 17.80 -16.71 -31.41
C ASP A 274 19.24 -17.02 -31.91
N THR A 275 20.14 -16.10 -31.66
CA THR A 275 21.58 -16.32 -31.86
C THR A 275 22.09 -17.31 -30.81
N ILE A 276 23.23 -17.96 -31.08
CA ILE A 276 23.88 -18.91 -30.16
C ILE A 276 24.09 -18.23 -28.79
N LEU A 277 24.63 -17.01 -28.81
CA LEU A 277 24.91 -16.25 -27.60
C LEU A 277 23.63 -15.98 -26.79
N LYS A 278 22.56 -15.55 -27.47
CA LYS A 278 21.25 -15.35 -26.82
C LYS A 278 20.68 -16.64 -26.21
N THR A 279 20.87 -17.77 -26.87
CA THR A 279 20.42 -19.08 -26.37
C THR A 279 21.22 -19.50 -25.12
N LEU A 280 22.53 -19.28 -25.10
CA LEU A 280 23.39 -19.56 -23.95
C LEU A 280 23.03 -18.66 -22.76
N THR A 281 22.83 -17.37 -23.01
CA THR A 281 22.38 -16.44 -21.94
C THR A 281 21.03 -16.86 -21.35
N LYS A 282 20.04 -17.20 -22.19
CA LYS A 282 18.76 -17.73 -21.72
C LYS A 282 18.90 -18.93 -20.79
N LYS A 283 19.81 -19.83 -21.10
CA LYS A 283 20.09 -21.00 -20.30
C LYS A 283 20.74 -20.62 -18.96
N ALA A 284 21.74 -19.74 -19.01
CA ALA A 284 22.42 -19.26 -17.79
C ALA A 284 21.47 -18.53 -16.85
N THR A 285 20.66 -17.58 -17.36
CA THR A 285 19.66 -16.86 -16.55
C THR A 285 18.65 -17.81 -15.91
N ARG A 286 18.22 -18.85 -16.65
CA ARG A 286 17.32 -19.87 -16.06
C ARG A 286 17.97 -20.64 -14.91
N GLU A 287 19.24 -20.99 -15.05
CA GLU A 287 20.00 -21.67 -13.99
C GLU A 287 20.21 -20.76 -12.77
N GLU A 288 20.45 -19.46 -12.97
CA GLU A 288 20.54 -18.44 -11.94
C GLU A 288 19.22 -18.30 -11.17
N GLU A 289 18.09 -18.18 -11.86
CA GLU A 289 16.75 -18.11 -11.27
C GLU A 289 16.44 -19.34 -10.39
N ILE A 290 16.80 -20.53 -10.86
CA ILE A 290 16.65 -21.76 -10.07
C ILE A 290 17.54 -21.72 -8.83
N SER A 291 18.80 -21.30 -8.98
CA SER A 291 19.76 -21.21 -7.88
C SER A 291 19.32 -20.18 -6.83
N GLU A 292 18.78 -19.04 -7.26
CA GLU A 292 18.25 -18.03 -6.36
C GLU A 292 17.04 -18.53 -5.56
N ARG A 293 16.13 -19.26 -6.22
CA ARG A 293 14.99 -19.86 -5.55
C ARG A 293 15.39 -20.92 -4.50
N ILE A 294 16.45 -21.67 -4.78
CA ILE A 294 17.02 -22.61 -3.81
C ILE A 294 17.62 -21.84 -2.63
N ARG A 295 18.34 -20.73 -2.87
CA ARG A 295 18.91 -19.89 -1.80
C ARG A 295 17.86 -19.25 -0.90
N LEU A 296 16.66 -19.01 -1.40
CA LEU A 296 15.55 -18.47 -0.58
C LEU A 296 15.03 -19.49 0.46
N LEU A 297 15.37 -20.77 0.33
CA LEU A 297 14.98 -21.83 1.28
C LEU A 297 16.01 -22.02 2.41
N TYR A 298 17.20 -21.47 2.27
CA TYR A 298 18.29 -21.51 3.25
C TYR A 298 18.50 -20.14 3.90
#